data_b85ad04954bbab0d2d1650dda45a290a
#
_entry.id   b85ad04954bbab0d2d1650dda45a290a
#
_cell.length_a   1.000
_cell.length_b   1.000
_cell.length_c   1.000
_cell.angle_alpha   90.00
_cell.angle_beta   90.00
_cell.angle_gamma   90.00
#
_symmetry.space_group_name_H-M   'P 1'
#
loop_
_entity.id
_entity.type
_entity.pdbx_description
1 polymer ?
#
loop_
_entity_poly.entity_id
_entity_poly.type
_entity_poly.pdbx_seq_one_letter_code
_entity_poly.pdbx_strand_id
1 'polypeptide(L)'
;MERPVEDSFPFVSAGRELRVRFGGIADRIDRLDDGRLRVVDYKTGESQLEFAGVEALFNGEAKQRQSNVLQTLLYAMMLTHSEGCEAVPALYYVRRMNRPDYSPELVDRSTGGVGEGYSAYAVDFERLLGEKLAELFDPAVPFRATDDAEHTCRYCDYRQICRR
;
A
#
# COMPACT_ATOMS: atom_id res chain seq x y z
N MET A 1 9.63 8.92 -15.37
CA MET A 1 8.46 9.50 -16.05
C MET A 1 7.24 8.89 -15.38
N GLU A 2 6.31 9.72 -14.95
CA GLU A 2 5.05 9.28 -14.38
C GLU A 2 4.32 8.33 -15.33
N ARG A 3 3.79 7.23 -14.80
CA ARG A 3 3.10 6.22 -15.59
C ARG A 3 1.80 5.80 -14.91
N PRO A 4 0.65 5.83 -15.61
CA PRO A 4 -0.58 5.25 -15.08
C PRO A 4 -0.43 3.73 -14.93
N VAL A 5 -0.93 3.23 -13.82
CA VAL A 5 -1.04 1.79 -13.51
C VAL A 5 -2.48 1.51 -13.11
N GLU A 6 -3.02 0.39 -13.57
CA GLU A 6 -4.37 -0.04 -13.22
C GLU A 6 -4.49 -1.56 -13.18
N ASP A 7 -5.42 -2.04 -12.38
CA ASP A 7 -5.76 -3.46 -12.28
C ASP A 7 -7.22 -3.63 -11.85
N SER A 8 -7.76 -4.82 -12.07
CA SER A 8 -9.12 -5.21 -11.69
C SER A 8 -9.10 -6.39 -10.74
N PHE A 9 -9.37 -6.14 -9.47
CA PHE A 9 -9.27 -7.11 -8.39
C PHE A 9 -10.64 -7.74 -8.07
N PRO A 10 -10.76 -9.09 -8.15
CA PRO A 10 -11.98 -9.81 -7.80
C PRO A 10 -12.05 -10.07 -6.29
N PHE A 11 -13.24 -10.00 -5.71
CA PHE A 11 -13.48 -10.37 -4.31
C PHE A 11 -14.94 -10.79 -4.12
N VAL A 12 -15.26 -11.39 -2.96
CA VAL A 12 -16.62 -11.78 -2.60
C VAL A 12 -17.07 -10.97 -1.39
N SER A 13 -18.24 -10.32 -1.49
CA SER A 13 -18.88 -9.61 -0.38
C SER A 13 -20.35 -9.95 -0.30
N ALA A 14 -20.86 -10.28 0.89
CA ALA A 14 -22.25 -10.67 1.14
C ALA A 14 -22.75 -11.77 0.17
N GLY A 15 -21.89 -12.77 -0.14
CA GLY A 15 -22.21 -13.87 -1.06
C GLY A 15 -22.24 -13.50 -2.54
N ARG A 16 -21.79 -12.31 -2.93
CA ARG A 16 -21.74 -11.83 -4.32
C ARG A 16 -20.31 -11.68 -4.79
N GLU A 17 -19.99 -12.16 -5.96
CA GLU A 17 -18.74 -11.87 -6.64
C GLU A 17 -18.76 -10.43 -7.17
N LEU A 18 -17.76 -9.67 -6.81
CA LEU A 18 -17.58 -8.27 -7.19
C LEU A 18 -16.18 -8.07 -7.78
N ARG A 19 -16.02 -6.96 -8.50
CA ARG A 19 -14.71 -6.50 -8.98
C ARG A 19 -14.57 -5.02 -8.69
N VAL A 20 -13.41 -4.64 -8.18
CA VAL A 20 -13.02 -3.24 -8.03
C VAL A 20 -11.88 -2.95 -8.99
N ARG A 21 -11.93 -1.79 -9.63
CA ARG A 21 -10.81 -1.29 -10.43
C ARG A 21 -9.96 -0.37 -9.56
N PHE A 22 -8.71 -0.75 -9.37
CA PHE A 22 -7.68 0.12 -8.82
C PHE A 22 -6.98 0.86 -9.94
N GLY A 23 -6.57 2.09 -9.67
CA GLY A 23 -5.78 2.87 -10.61
C GLY A 23 -5.06 4.00 -9.90
N GLY A 24 -3.93 4.37 -10.44
CA GLY A 24 -3.11 5.47 -9.93
C GLY A 24 -2.01 5.84 -10.91
N ILE A 25 -1.19 6.80 -10.51
CA ILE A 25 -0.03 7.24 -11.28
C ILE A 25 1.20 6.91 -10.44
N ALA A 26 2.03 5.99 -10.92
CA ALA A 26 3.33 5.72 -10.34
C ALA A 26 4.29 6.86 -10.73
N ASP A 27 4.99 7.43 -9.77
CA ASP A 27 5.92 8.54 -10.01
C ASP A 27 7.06 8.13 -10.94
N ARG A 28 7.55 6.90 -10.77
CA ARG A 28 8.63 6.35 -11.60
C ARG A 28 8.60 4.83 -11.62
N ILE A 29 8.89 4.25 -12.79
CA ILE A 29 9.10 2.83 -12.97
C ILE A 29 10.47 2.63 -13.63
N ASP A 30 11.32 1.83 -13.00
CA ASP A 30 12.63 1.44 -13.51
C ASP A 30 12.62 -0.03 -13.92
N ARG A 31 13.39 -0.37 -14.94
CA ARG A 31 13.75 -1.76 -15.22
C ARG A 31 15.12 -2.05 -14.61
N LEU A 32 15.18 -3.07 -13.75
CA LEU A 32 16.39 -3.52 -13.11
C LEU A 32 17.21 -4.44 -14.07
N ASP A 33 18.49 -4.60 -13.77
CA ASP A 33 19.39 -5.41 -14.61
C ASP A 33 19.01 -6.90 -14.62
N ASP A 34 18.31 -7.37 -13.59
CA ASP A 34 17.78 -8.73 -13.48
C ASP A 34 16.42 -8.92 -14.19
N GLY A 35 15.91 -7.89 -14.85
CA GLY A 35 14.65 -7.89 -15.59
C GLY A 35 13.41 -7.54 -14.78
N ARG A 36 13.51 -7.48 -13.45
CA ARG A 36 12.40 -7.02 -12.59
C ARG A 36 12.10 -5.54 -12.85
N LEU A 37 10.90 -5.12 -12.51
CA LEU A 37 10.54 -3.71 -12.47
C LEU A 37 10.66 -3.18 -11.04
N ARG A 38 11.04 -1.92 -10.89
CA ARG A 38 10.99 -1.22 -9.60
C ARG A 38 10.00 -0.07 -9.71
N VAL A 39 8.93 -0.12 -8.91
CA VAL A 39 7.98 0.98 -8.78
C VAL A 39 8.41 1.88 -7.64
N VAL A 40 8.59 3.16 -7.96
CA VAL A 40 9.08 4.16 -7.03
C VAL A 40 7.98 5.17 -6.74
N ASP A 41 7.78 5.47 -5.49
CA ASP A 41 6.94 6.56 -5.01
C ASP A 41 7.79 7.55 -4.22
N TYR A 42 7.74 8.84 -4.60
CA TYR A 42 8.50 9.91 -3.97
C TYR A 42 7.70 10.57 -2.85
N LYS A 43 8.31 10.69 -1.69
CA LYS A 43 7.71 11.33 -0.51
C LYS A 43 8.56 12.49 -0.02
N THR A 44 7.94 13.66 0.18
CA THR A 44 8.60 14.86 0.70
C THR A 44 8.76 14.85 2.21
N GLY A 45 7.99 14.00 2.91
CA GLY A 45 8.07 13.80 4.36
C GLY A 45 9.28 12.98 4.79
N GLU A 46 9.33 12.69 6.08
CA GLU A 46 10.24 11.71 6.67
C GLU A 46 9.42 10.60 7.32
N SER A 47 9.68 9.36 6.94
CA SER A 47 9.10 8.18 7.55
C SER A 47 10.09 7.03 7.52
N GLN A 48 9.73 5.94 8.19
CA GLN A 48 10.54 4.72 8.19
C GLN A 48 10.19 3.88 6.96
N LEU A 49 11.20 3.22 6.39
CA LEU A 49 11.04 2.22 5.33
C LEU A 49 10.70 0.84 5.91
N GLU A 50 10.83 0.71 7.22
CA GLU A 50 10.52 -0.49 7.97
C GLU A 50 9.02 -0.53 8.32
N PHE A 51 8.37 -1.66 8.08
CA PHE A 51 6.98 -1.91 8.46
C PHE A 51 6.85 -3.24 9.20
N ALA A 52 5.77 -3.41 9.93
CA ALA A 52 5.56 -4.54 10.85
C ALA A 52 4.91 -5.75 10.18
N GLY A 53 5.10 -5.90 8.87
CA GLY A 53 4.48 -6.95 8.08
C GLY A 53 3.17 -6.52 7.43
N VAL A 54 2.73 -7.31 6.45
CA VAL A 54 1.54 -7.02 5.64
C VAL A 54 0.27 -6.95 6.50
N GLU A 55 0.13 -7.83 7.48
CA GLU A 55 -1.02 -7.84 8.40
C GLU A 55 -1.20 -6.49 9.11
N ALA A 56 -0.11 -5.86 9.55
CA ALA A 56 -0.16 -4.59 10.25
C ALA A 56 -0.62 -3.42 9.37
N LEU A 57 -0.44 -3.51 8.05
CA LEU A 57 -0.91 -2.49 7.11
C LEU A 57 -2.44 -2.41 7.05
N PHE A 58 -3.12 -3.52 7.25
CA PHE A 58 -4.58 -3.62 7.19
C PHE A 58 -5.25 -3.58 8.57
N ASN A 59 -4.73 -4.34 9.53
CA ASN A 59 -5.36 -4.61 10.83
C ASN A 59 -4.59 -4.03 12.02
N GLY A 60 -3.42 -3.42 11.80
CA GLY A 60 -2.63 -2.79 12.84
C GLY A 60 -3.26 -1.54 13.44
N GLU A 61 -2.72 -1.07 14.56
CA GLU A 61 -3.05 0.25 15.12
C GLU A 61 -2.76 1.37 14.10
N ALA A 62 -3.41 2.53 14.23
CA ALA A 62 -3.30 3.64 13.28
C ALA A 62 -1.84 4.01 12.90
N LYS A 63 -0.95 4.03 13.89
CA LYS A 63 0.50 4.30 13.68
C LYS A 63 1.26 3.18 12.94
N GLN A 64 0.72 1.96 12.89
CA GLN A 64 1.31 0.81 12.20
C GLN A 64 0.81 0.69 10.76
N ARG A 65 -0.36 1.28 10.47
CA ARG A 65 -0.94 1.31 9.13
C ARG A 65 -0.24 2.36 8.27
N GLN A 66 0.91 2.00 7.74
CA GLN A 66 1.74 2.89 6.92
C GLN A 66 1.15 3.01 5.51
N SER A 67 0.34 4.05 5.30
CA SER A 67 -0.35 4.28 4.02
C SER A 67 0.59 4.36 2.82
N ASN A 68 1.80 4.90 3.01
CA ASN A 68 2.81 4.98 1.95
C ASN A 68 3.27 3.58 1.52
N VAL A 69 3.51 2.68 2.47
CA VAL A 69 3.90 1.28 2.19
C VAL A 69 2.74 0.55 1.50
N LEU A 70 1.51 0.69 2.02
CA LEU A 70 0.31 0.11 1.42
C LEU A 70 0.13 0.59 -0.03
N GLN A 71 0.27 1.90 -0.29
CA GLN A 71 0.17 2.47 -1.63
C GLN A 71 1.21 1.89 -2.59
N THR A 72 2.47 1.79 -2.13
CA THR A 72 3.56 1.29 -2.96
C THR A 72 3.39 -0.20 -3.28
N LEU A 73 2.89 -1.01 -2.31
CA LEU A 73 2.54 -2.41 -2.55
C LEU A 73 1.35 -2.56 -3.51
N LEU A 74 0.33 -1.69 -3.44
CA LEU A 74 -0.75 -1.66 -4.43
C LEU A 74 -0.22 -1.36 -5.85
N TYR A 75 0.71 -0.42 -5.99
CA TYR A 75 1.34 -0.15 -7.28
C TYR A 75 2.16 -1.35 -7.78
N ALA A 76 2.90 -2.01 -6.88
CA ALA A 76 3.67 -3.20 -7.24
C ALA A 76 2.75 -4.36 -7.66
N MET A 77 1.62 -4.57 -6.98
CA MET A 77 0.58 -5.52 -7.37
C MET A 77 0.08 -5.24 -8.79
N MET A 78 -0.43 -4.02 -9.02
CA MET A 78 -0.97 -3.63 -10.32
C MET A 78 0.06 -3.80 -11.45
N LEU A 79 1.31 -3.44 -11.19
CA LEU A 79 2.39 -3.54 -12.16
C LEU A 79 2.78 -5.00 -12.44
N THR A 80 2.87 -5.84 -11.39
CA THR A 80 3.16 -7.27 -11.53
C THR A 80 2.08 -7.98 -12.35
N HIS A 81 0.82 -7.68 -12.08
CA HIS A 81 -0.29 -8.29 -12.82
C HIS A 81 -0.36 -7.82 -14.29
N SER A 82 -0.21 -6.51 -14.52
CA SER A 82 -0.33 -5.95 -15.88
C SER A 82 0.85 -6.26 -16.79
N GLU A 83 2.05 -6.32 -16.25
CA GLU A 83 3.29 -6.56 -17.03
C GLU A 83 3.71 -8.04 -17.05
N GLY A 84 3.13 -8.88 -16.18
CA GLY A 84 3.49 -10.30 -16.05
C GLY A 84 4.93 -10.53 -15.57
N CYS A 85 5.53 -9.55 -14.92
CA CYS A 85 6.88 -9.65 -14.34
C CYS A 85 6.92 -9.07 -12.93
N GLU A 86 7.90 -9.51 -12.15
CA GLU A 86 8.07 -9.11 -10.76
C GLU A 86 8.27 -7.59 -10.62
N ALA A 87 7.52 -6.96 -9.73
CA ALA A 87 7.70 -5.56 -9.37
C ALA A 87 8.22 -5.40 -7.93
N VAL A 88 9.29 -4.63 -7.75
CA VAL A 88 9.91 -4.31 -6.46
C VAL A 88 9.37 -2.96 -5.99
N PRO A 89 8.66 -2.90 -4.85
CA PRO A 89 8.19 -1.65 -4.28
C PRO A 89 9.34 -0.85 -3.66
N ALA A 90 9.40 0.45 -3.92
CA ALA A 90 10.43 1.34 -3.37
C ALA A 90 9.85 2.71 -2.98
N LEU A 91 10.28 3.23 -1.82
CA LEU A 91 9.90 4.53 -1.31
C LEU A 91 11.13 5.45 -1.24
N TYR A 92 11.05 6.59 -1.96
CA TYR A 92 12.11 7.60 -1.93
C TYR A 92 11.71 8.80 -1.08
N TYR A 93 12.25 8.86 0.13
CA TYR A 93 12.13 10.03 0.99
C TYR A 93 13.16 11.08 0.60
N VAL A 94 12.72 12.12 -0.13
CA VAL A 94 13.59 13.13 -0.75
C VAL A 94 14.56 13.77 0.26
N ARG A 95 14.12 14.03 1.48
CA ARG A 95 14.99 14.61 2.54
C ARG A 95 16.09 13.68 3.02
N ARG A 96 15.99 12.39 2.73
CA ARG A 96 16.96 11.36 3.17
C ARG A 96 17.88 10.88 2.05
N MET A 97 17.57 11.19 0.78
CA MET A 97 18.29 10.67 -0.39
C MET A 97 19.81 10.98 -0.39
N ASN A 98 20.22 12.09 0.25
CA ASN A 98 21.62 12.48 0.31
C ASN A 98 22.43 11.81 1.43
N ARG A 99 21.82 10.91 2.22
CA ARG A 99 22.53 10.17 3.27
C ARG A 99 23.28 9.01 2.64
N PRO A 100 24.56 8.77 3.00
CA PRO A 100 25.38 7.70 2.39
C PRO A 100 24.82 6.29 2.58
N ASP A 101 24.06 6.07 3.65
CA ASP A 101 23.45 4.80 4.06
C ASP A 101 21.99 4.67 3.64
N TYR A 102 21.48 5.59 2.81
CA TYR A 102 20.08 5.56 2.39
C TYR A 102 19.84 4.51 1.32
N SER A 103 18.90 3.60 1.57
CA SER A 103 18.29 2.72 0.59
C SER A 103 16.78 3.03 0.50
N PRO A 104 16.17 2.99 -0.69
CA PRO A 104 14.71 3.16 -0.85
C PRO A 104 13.93 1.86 -0.61
N GLU A 105 14.61 0.77 -0.30
CA GLU A 105 14.03 -0.55 -0.15
C GLU A 105 13.19 -0.65 1.11
N LEU A 106 12.02 -1.29 0.97
CA LEU A 106 11.18 -1.61 2.13
C LEU A 106 11.83 -2.69 2.97
N VAL A 107 11.67 -2.58 4.28
CA VAL A 107 12.15 -3.57 5.24
C VAL A 107 10.96 -4.16 5.98
N ASP A 108 10.68 -5.43 5.74
CA ASP A 108 9.65 -6.15 6.48
C ASP A 108 10.23 -6.71 7.78
N ARG A 109 9.83 -6.14 8.92
CA ARG A 109 10.28 -6.59 10.24
C ARG A 109 9.73 -7.95 10.64
N SER A 110 8.63 -8.39 10.04
CA SER A 110 8.02 -9.69 10.40
C SER A 110 8.81 -10.86 9.83
N THR A 111 9.43 -10.68 8.65
CA THR A 111 10.22 -11.69 7.95
C THR A 111 11.72 -11.42 8.01
N GLY A 112 12.11 -10.16 8.24
CA GLY A 112 13.48 -9.69 8.06
C GLY A 112 13.85 -9.43 6.59
N GLY A 113 12.90 -9.52 5.67
CA GLY A 113 13.10 -9.26 4.24
C GLY A 113 13.41 -7.82 3.93
N VAL A 114 14.31 -7.58 2.97
CA VAL A 114 14.73 -6.25 2.51
C VAL A 114 14.68 -6.20 1.00
N GLY A 115 13.97 -5.21 0.44
CA GLY A 115 13.91 -4.99 -1.02
C GLY A 115 13.30 -6.16 -1.79
N GLU A 116 12.42 -6.92 -1.15
CA GLU A 116 11.75 -8.05 -1.78
C GLU A 116 10.78 -7.58 -2.87
N GLY A 117 10.57 -8.42 -3.87
CA GLY A 117 9.55 -8.20 -4.88
C GLY A 117 8.15 -8.44 -4.34
N TYR A 118 7.14 -7.98 -5.09
CA TYR A 118 5.74 -8.11 -4.70
C TYR A 118 5.32 -9.56 -4.40
N SER A 119 5.87 -10.54 -5.12
CA SER A 119 5.53 -11.95 -4.93
C SER A 119 5.77 -12.46 -3.50
N ALA A 120 6.72 -11.87 -2.77
CA ALA A 120 6.96 -12.20 -1.36
C ALA A 120 5.77 -11.82 -0.45
N TYR A 121 4.97 -10.86 -0.87
CA TYR A 121 3.83 -10.32 -0.11
C TYR A 121 2.47 -10.75 -0.67
N ALA A 122 2.42 -11.20 -1.94
CA ALA A 122 1.19 -11.32 -2.73
C ALA A 122 0.08 -12.10 -2.02
N VAL A 123 0.40 -13.28 -1.47
CA VAL A 123 -0.59 -14.16 -0.86
C VAL A 123 -1.32 -13.49 0.30
N ASP A 124 -0.59 -12.92 1.24
CA ASP A 124 -1.18 -12.25 2.40
C ASP A 124 -1.77 -10.91 2.03
N PHE A 125 -1.13 -10.17 1.14
CA PHE A 125 -1.60 -8.87 0.70
C PHE A 125 -2.95 -8.97 -0.01
N GLU A 126 -3.08 -9.86 -0.98
CA GLU A 126 -4.32 -10.03 -1.75
C GLU A 126 -5.44 -10.63 -0.90
N ARG A 127 -5.13 -11.56 0.01
CA ARG A 127 -6.11 -12.07 0.97
C ARG A 127 -6.67 -10.95 1.84
N LEU A 128 -5.80 -10.16 2.48
CA LEU A 128 -6.20 -9.06 3.37
C LEU A 128 -6.91 -7.93 2.62
N LEU A 129 -6.45 -7.63 1.40
CA LEU A 129 -7.12 -6.68 0.52
C LEU A 129 -8.54 -7.14 0.20
N GLY A 130 -8.71 -8.41 -0.17
CA GLY A 130 -10.01 -9.01 -0.43
C GLY A 130 -10.94 -8.98 0.79
N GLU A 131 -10.43 -9.32 1.97
CA GLU A 131 -11.17 -9.23 3.25
C GLU A 131 -11.61 -7.79 3.55
N LYS A 132 -10.73 -6.82 3.35
CA LYS A 132 -11.03 -5.40 3.59
C LYS A 132 -12.04 -4.85 2.57
N LEU A 133 -11.97 -5.27 1.33
CA LEU A 133 -12.96 -4.94 0.31
C LEU A 133 -14.31 -5.61 0.60
N ALA A 134 -14.31 -6.86 1.05
CA ALA A 134 -15.52 -7.55 1.44
C ALA A 134 -16.26 -6.82 2.58
N GLU A 135 -15.51 -6.35 3.59
CA GLU A 135 -16.05 -5.52 4.68
C GLU A 135 -16.60 -4.19 4.16
N LEU A 136 -15.84 -3.50 3.29
CA LEU A 136 -16.20 -2.18 2.75
C LEU A 136 -17.50 -2.21 1.93
N PHE A 137 -17.72 -3.29 1.18
CA PHE A 137 -18.86 -3.45 0.28
C PHE A 137 -20.01 -4.28 0.88
N ASP A 138 -19.89 -4.70 2.14
CA ASP A 138 -20.99 -5.41 2.83
C ASP A 138 -22.02 -4.40 3.36
N PRO A 139 -23.27 -4.41 2.82
CA PRO A 139 -24.31 -3.50 3.28
C PRO A 139 -24.75 -3.75 4.73
N ALA A 140 -24.41 -4.91 5.31
CA ALA A 140 -24.69 -5.21 6.71
C ALA A 140 -23.66 -4.61 7.68
N VAL A 141 -22.51 -4.17 7.19
CA VAL A 141 -21.44 -3.57 7.99
C VAL A 141 -21.54 -2.04 7.92
N PRO A 142 -22.01 -1.35 8.98
CA PRO A 142 -22.13 0.09 8.95
C PRO A 142 -20.76 0.78 9.04
N PHE A 143 -20.58 1.87 8.31
CA PHE A 143 -19.44 2.76 8.51
C PHE A 143 -19.46 3.39 9.91
N ARG A 144 -18.34 3.36 10.59
CA ARG A 144 -18.16 3.94 11.92
C ARG A 144 -17.08 5.00 11.90
N ALA A 145 -17.23 6.02 12.73
CA ALA A 145 -16.16 6.97 12.99
C ALA A 145 -14.98 6.24 13.64
N THR A 146 -13.75 6.66 13.31
CA THR A 146 -12.55 6.10 13.92
C THR A 146 -12.51 6.34 15.44
N ASP A 147 -11.99 5.38 16.19
CA ASP A 147 -11.73 5.54 17.62
C ASP A 147 -10.48 6.42 17.88
N ASP A 148 -9.56 6.48 16.92
CA ASP A 148 -8.37 7.35 16.94
C ASP A 148 -8.70 8.75 16.40
N ALA A 149 -9.45 9.52 17.18
CA ALA A 149 -9.84 10.88 16.81
C ALA A 149 -8.65 11.85 16.82
N GLU A 150 -7.70 11.65 17.72
CA GLU A 150 -6.56 12.56 17.91
C GLU A 150 -5.65 12.63 16.67
N HIS A 151 -5.33 11.48 16.08
CA HIS A 151 -4.43 11.42 14.91
C HIS A 151 -5.20 11.49 13.59
N THR A 152 -6.28 10.71 13.47
CA THR A 152 -7.01 10.59 12.21
C THR A 152 -7.89 11.80 11.92
N CYS A 153 -8.55 12.37 12.94
CA CYS A 153 -9.51 13.47 12.74
C CYS A 153 -8.87 14.86 12.77
N ARG A 154 -7.63 14.99 13.23
CA ARG A 154 -6.97 16.29 13.43
C ARG A 154 -6.98 17.17 12.18
N TYR A 155 -6.77 16.56 11.01
CA TYR A 155 -6.71 17.23 9.70
C TYR A 155 -7.76 16.71 8.71
N CYS A 156 -8.80 16.02 9.20
CA CYS A 156 -9.85 15.46 8.36
C CYS A 156 -10.85 16.55 7.97
N ASP A 157 -11.10 16.70 6.67
CA ASP A 157 -12.06 17.65 6.12
C ASP A 157 -13.50 17.39 6.60
N TYR A 158 -13.80 16.15 6.95
CA TYR A 158 -15.14 15.70 7.39
C TYR A 158 -15.33 15.69 8.90
N ARG A 159 -14.35 16.17 9.70
CA ARG A 159 -14.45 16.15 11.18
C ARG A 159 -15.70 16.82 11.74
N GLN A 160 -16.19 17.89 11.08
CA GLN A 160 -17.39 18.59 11.52
C GLN A 160 -18.65 17.74 11.35
N ILE A 161 -18.74 16.96 10.27
CA ILE A 161 -19.85 16.02 10.02
C ILE A 161 -19.85 14.92 11.09
N CYS A 162 -18.67 14.44 11.46
CA CYS A 162 -18.51 13.42 12.50
C CYS A 162 -18.59 14.00 13.92
N ARG A 163 -18.70 15.34 14.09
CA ARG A 163 -18.68 16.04 15.39
C ARG A 163 -17.45 15.71 16.24
N ARG A 164 -16.28 15.66 15.60
CA ARG A 164 -14.99 15.32 16.22
C ARG A 164 -14.04 16.52 16.24
#